data_491512386bbad2fceb2b0f07b533d54b
#
_entry.id   491512386bbad2fceb2b0f07b533d54b
#
_cell.length_a   1.000
_cell.length_b   1.000
_cell.length_c   1.000
_cell.angle_alpha   90.00
_cell.angle_beta   90.00
_cell.angle_gamma   90.00
#
_symmetry.space_group_name_H-M   'P 1'
#
loop_
_entity.id
_entity.type
_entity.pdbx_description
1 polymer ?
#
loop_
_entity_poly.entity_id
_entity_poly.type
_entity_poly.pdbx_seq_one_letter_code
_entity_poly.pdbx_strand_id
1 'polypeptide(L)'
;MTDEQPPLSRRERRDAERAQEHDDRARAAEPATEAMPMVPEEGADAGDQGSGVHDEPTAAYSVVDEPTAAYSVVDEPTAAIDRSELPDFDGGAGREPAASEVAPGGDERRAPGSAHDDVPTVLIGAPTGLASESAAGYAAAAAAGDQLAPATAPGGGLSGLFRRHPRAWLAAALATAFALLGAGSVVAGVAVGASGSTQAAPEPPPVVVPTETEEPPRPLPDPLTTPSALRTCSITPQTQTAALGALYASVLDANTGEVLFDRNAAAPERPASVLKVLTAAAALDVLGPDHRLTTRVVQGDDPDTIVLVGGGDATLSRLGSGSESFYPGAPKLGDLAAQVRAKLTDEVDEVTLVLDSTLWDPNDSWESSWDRSEQTQGYMSEVTALQVDGDRDDPTRGTSRRSDDPVARAGEWFTSALQAEGVRVDSVKLGAAPANAAVLAEVQSQPVATLVRQMLLVSDNTIAEMLARVTSKRLGLAGTFGSLQETYSRALSNYGIPTTGMTVRDGSGLSEHNRATPVYVSQLLAKALHGERNLRVLYDGLPVAGKTGSLASRYTGDNAVARGAIAAKTGWIWTGRSLAGVVNAADGTQLAFAFYAVGDDDVVTTTALDTLATAVYRCGANLSNQ
;
A
#
# COMPACT_ATOMS: atom_id res chain seq x y z
N MET A 1 18.16 -17.61 -64.01
CA MET A 1 17.45 -16.67 -63.17
C MET A 1 17.28 -17.38 -61.83
N THR A 2 18.20 -17.15 -60.93
CA THR A 2 18.15 -17.67 -59.54
C THR A 2 17.40 -16.65 -58.71
N ASP A 3 16.23 -17.04 -58.20
CA ASP A 3 15.42 -16.25 -57.26
C ASP A 3 16.17 -16.18 -55.92
N GLU A 4 16.93 -15.12 -55.71
CA GLU A 4 17.45 -14.78 -54.39
C GLU A 4 16.33 -14.01 -53.64
N GLN A 5 15.77 -14.65 -52.60
CA GLN A 5 14.88 -13.99 -51.66
C GLN A 5 15.66 -12.89 -50.93
N PRO A 6 15.06 -11.74 -50.70
CA PRO A 6 15.71 -10.67 -49.95
C PRO A 6 15.99 -11.10 -48.51
N PRO A 7 17.08 -10.60 -47.88
CA PRO A 7 17.45 -11.00 -46.52
C PRO A 7 16.37 -10.52 -45.52
N LEU A 8 16.02 -11.44 -44.61
CA LEU A 8 15.04 -11.19 -43.55
C LEU A 8 15.40 -9.93 -42.75
N SER A 9 14.41 -9.11 -42.40
CA SER A 9 14.56 -7.97 -41.53
C SER A 9 15.01 -8.39 -40.11
N ARG A 10 15.59 -7.48 -39.34
CA ARG A 10 16.03 -7.76 -37.95
C ARG A 10 14.91 -8.27 -37.05
N ARG A 11 13.65 -7.93 -37.34
CA ARG A 11 12.48 -8.41 -36.62
C ARG A 11 12.19 -9.87 -36.98
N GLU A 12 12.15 -10.18 -38.25
CA GLU A 12 11.91 -11.55 -38.76
C GLU A 12 13.01 -12.56 -38.34
N ARG A 13 14.27 -12.12 -38.19
CA ARG A 13 15.33 -12.95 -37.65
C ARG A 13 15.13 -13.28 -36.18
N ARG A 14 14.74 -12.27 -35.35
CA ARG A 14 14.47 -12.50 -33.93
C ARG A 14 13.25 -13.37 -33.70
N ASP A 15 12.23 -13.25 -34.52
CA ASP A 15 11.03 -14.09 -34.42
C ASP A 15 11.32 -15.53 -34.84
N ALA A 16 12.20 -15.74 -35.83
CA ALA A 16 12.69 -17.06 -36.22
C ALA A 16 13.59 -17.71 -35.14
N GLU A 17 14.47 -16.94 -34.51
CA GLU A 17 15.32 -17.41 -33.40
C GLU A 17 14.48 -17.81 -32.20
N ARG A 18 13.43 -17.03 -31.82
CA ARG A 18 12.52 -17.39 -30.73
C ARG A 18 11.67 -18.62 -31.03
N ALA A 19 11.23 -18.79 -32.27
CA ALA A 19 10.50 -19.99 -32.69
C ALA A 19 11.37 -21.24 -32.58
N GLN A 20 12.66 -21.12 -32.91
CA GLN A 20 13.63 -22.20 -32.83
C GLN A 20 13.97 -22.55 -31.37
N GLU A 21 14.12 -21.56 -30.51
CA GLU A 21 14.37 -21.76 -29.09
C GLU A 21 13.17 -22.42 -28.38
N HIS A 22 11.96 -22.11 -28.82
CA HIS A 22 10.71 -22.73 -28.31
C HIS A 22 10.63 -24.21 -28.75
N ASP A 23 11.01 -24.53 -29.99
CA ASP A 23 11.00 -25.90 -30.52
C ASP A 23 12.09 -26.77 -29.86
N ASP A 24 13.26 -26.19 -29.57
CA ASP A 24 14.34 -26.85 -28.85
C ASP A 24 14.00 -27.11 -27.37
N ARG A 25 13.26 -26.18 -26.70
CA ARG A 25 12.73 -26.42 -25.35
C ARG A 25 11.65 -27.49 -25.32
N ALA A 26 10.79 -27.55 -26.35
CA ALA A 26 9.76 -28.59 -26.46
C ALA A 26 10.38 -29.97 -26.65
N ARG A 27 11.48 -30.08 -27.45
CA ARG A 27 12.23 -31.33 -27.64
C ARG A 27 13.03 -31.76 -26.40
N ALA A 28 13.49 -30.84 -25.59
CA ALA A 28 14.18 -31.13 -24.33
C ALA A 28 13.25 -31.59 -23.21
N ALA A 29 11.93 -31.39 -23.35
CA ALA A 29 10.90 -31.76 -22.38
C ALA A 29 10.24 -33.13 -22.65
N GLU A 30 10.60 -33.84 -23.73
CA GLU A 30 10.13 -35.23 -23.96
C GLU A 30 10.84 -36.20 -22.99
N PRO A 31 10.09 -36.95 -22.15
CA PRO A 31 10.69 -37.94 -21.25
C PRO A 31 11.25 -39.11 -22.07
N ALA A 32 12.52 -39.43 -21.86
CA ALA A 32 13.17 -40.61 -22.39
C ALA A 32 12.41 -41.86 -21.95
N THR A 33 11.79 -42.55 -22.91
CA THR A 33 11.14 -43.83 -22.69
C THR A 33 12.24 -44.88 -22.61
N GLU A 34 12.74 -45.17 -21.39
CA GLU A 34 13.57 -46.38 -21.16
C GLU A 34 12.64 -47.60 -21.15
N ALA A 35 12.90 -48.52 -22.10
CA ALA A 35 12.25 -49.81 -22.18
C ALA A 35 12.76 -50.72 -21.03
N MET A 36 11.85 -51.08 -20.10
CA MET A 36 12.11 -52.13 -19.12
C MET A 36 11.97 -53.51 -19.77
N PRO A 37 12.86 -54.49 -19.44
CA PRO A 37 12.80 -55.85 -19.99
C PRO A 37 11.66 -56.66 -19.35
N MET A 38 10.97 -57.42 -20.18
CA MET A 38 9.92 -58.38 -19.85
C MET A 38 10.44 -59.55 -19.03
N VAL A 39 9.78 -59.88 -17.93
CA VAL A 39 9.92 -61.11 -17.18
C VAL A 39 8.75 -62.06 -17.59
N PRO A 40 8.98 -63.36 -17.84
CA PRO A 40 7.92 -64.27 -18.35
C PRO A 40 6.98 -64.73 -17.23
N GLU A 41 5.67 -64.78 -17.57
CA GLU A 41 4.62 -65.41 -16.79
C GLU A 41 4.72 -66.92 -16.79
N GLU A 42 4.64 -67.54 -15.60
CA GLU A 42 4.23 -68.94 -15.41
C GLU A 42 2.80 -69.00 -14.92
N GLY A 43 1.99 -69.85 -15.58
CA GLY A 43 0.58 -69.94 -15.44
C GLY A 43 0.06 -70.79 -14.27
N ALA A 44 -1.25 -70.76 -14.08
CA ALA A 44 -2.19 -71.83 -13.72
C ALA A 44 -3.58 -71.20 -13.51
N ASP A 45 -4.50 -71.44 -14.29
CA ASP A 45 -5.55 -72.46 -14.45
C ASP A 45 -6.74 -72.36 -13.47
N ALA A 46 -7.92 -72.41 -14.11
CA ALA A 46 -9.24 -72.93 -13.68
C ALA A 46 -10.28 -72.00 -13.02
N GLY A 47 -11.44 -71.95 -13.72
CA GLY A 47 -12.76 -72.10 -13.12
C GLY A 47 -13.78 -70.96 -13.32
N ASP A 48 -14.43 -70.98 -14.39
CA ASP A 48 -15.90 -71.29 -14.66
C ASP A 48 -17.00 -70.39 -14.08
N GLN A 49 -17.89 -70.03 -15.01
CA GLN A 49 -19.36 -69.77 -14.93
C GLN A 49 -19.89 -68.40 -14.47
N GLY A 50 -20.55 -67.74 -15.41
CA GLY A 50 -22.00 -67.56 -15.29
C GLY A 50 -22.54 -66.14 -15.55
N SER A 51 -22.99 -65.91 -16.76
CA SER A 51 -24.24 -65.22 -17.18
C SER A 51 -24.62 -63.84 -16.62
N GLY A 52 -24.92 -62.93 -17.53
CA GLY A 52 -25.85 -61.83 -17.29
C GLY A 52 -25.69 -60.64 -18.21
N VAL A 53 -26.39 -60.71 -19.33
CA VAL A 53 -26.61 -59.64 -20.32
C VAL A 53 -27.35 -58.47 -19.69
N HIS A 54 -26.90 -57.22 -19.88
CA HIS A 54 -27.80 -56.10 -20.16
C HIS A 54 -27.02 -55.00 -20.87
N ASP A 55 -27.41 -54.74 -22.11
CA ASP A 55 -27.09 -53.58 -22.93
C ASP A 55 -27.69 -52.29 -22.32
N GLU A 56 -26.92 -51.24 -22.26
CA GLU A 56 -27.45 -49.89 -22.38
C GLU A 56 -26.45 -48.99 -23.13
N PRO A 57 -26.96 -48.04 -23.94
CA PRO A 57 -26.19 -47.45 -25.03
C PRO A 57 -25.37 -46.21 -24.58
N THR A 58 -24.18 -46.14 -25.11
CA THR A 58 -23.29 -44.97 -25.09
C THR A 58 -23.96 -43.78 -25.76
N ALA A 59 -24.31 -42.74 -24.98
CA ALA A 59 -24.68 -41.43 -25.50
C ALA A 59 -23.41 -40.60 -25.72
N ALA A 60 -23.15 -40.31 -26.98
CA ALA A 60 -22.15 -39.35 -27.40
C ALA A 60 -22.63 -37.94 -27.00
N TYR A 61 -21.89 -37.28 -26.10
CA TYR A 61 -22.03 -35.84 -25.86
C TYR A 61 -21.23 -35.09 -26.91
N SER A 62 -21.96 -34.41 -27.79
CA SER A 62 -21.43 -33.40 -28.68
C SER A 62 -21.05 -32.14 -27.84
N VAL A 63 -19.80 -31.74 -27.94
CA VAL A 63 -19.27 -30.46 -27.46
C VAL A 63 -19.97 -29.36 -28.26
N VAL A 64 -20.82 -28.60 -27.61
CA VAL A 64 -21.34 -27.34 -28.13
C VAL A 64 -20.42 -26.25 -27.60
N ASP A 65 -19.71 -25.60 -28.51
CA ASP A 65 -18.95 -24.38 -28.25
C ASP A 65 -19.91 -23.28 -27.78
N GLU A 66 -19.86 -22.95 -26.51
CA GLU A 66 -20.44 -21.70 -26.02
C GLU A 66 -19.40 -20.58 -26.17
N PRO A 67 -19.80 -19.41 -26.67
CA PRO A 67 -18.87 -18.28 -26.80
C PRO A 67 -18.55 -17.72 -25.42
N THR A 68 -17.27 -17.63 -25.13
CA THR A 68 -16.69 -16.89 -24.00
C THR A 68 -17.31 -15.49 -23.94
N ALA A 69 -18.19 -15.27 -22.96
CA ALA A 69 -18.69 -13.93 -22.66
C ALA A 69 -17.52 -13.09 -22.12
N ALA A 70 -16.96 -12.26 -22.98
CA ALA A 70 -16.08 -11.18 -22.58
C ALA A 70 -16.89 -10.24 -21.66
N TYR A 71 -16.57 -10.22 -20.37
CA TYR A 71 -17.04 -9.19 -19.48
C TYR A 71 -16.38 -7.87 -19.90
N SER A 72 -17.14 -7.09 -20.66
CA SER A 72 -16.81 -5.68 -20.89
C SER A 72 -16.99 -4.96 -19.55
N VAL A 73 -15.87 -4.59 -18.93
CA VAL A 73 -15.85 -3.54 -17.91
C VAL A 73 -16.36 -2.28 -18.62
N VAL A 74 -17.55 -1.83 -18.25
CA VAL A 74 -18.10 -0.58 -18.72
C VAL A 74 -17.17 0.53 -18.24
N ASP A 75 -16.43 1.13 -19.15
CA ASP A 75 -15.66 2.35 -18.94
C ASP A 75 -16.66 3.50 -18.72
N GLU A 76 -17.00 3.79 -17.47
CA GLU A 76 -17.53 5.10 -17.14
C GLU A 76 -16.36 6.08 -16.97
N PRO A 77 -16.41 7.27 -17.54
CA PRO A 77 -15.37 8.27 -17.38
C PRO A 77 -15.25 8.59 -15.90
N THR A 78 -14.07 8.42 -15.34
CA THR A 78 -13.71 8.85 -13.97
C THR A 78 -13.89 10.36 -13.93
N ALA A 79 -15.03 10.81 -13.41
CA ALA A 79 -15.23 12.22 -13.11
C ALA A 79 -14.17 12.64 -12.08
N ALA A 80 -13.49 13.73 -12.34
CA ALA A 80 -12.57 14.34 -11.41
C ALA A 80 -13.31 14.55 -10.09
N ILE A 81 -12.84 13.90 -9.02
CA ILE A 81 -13.44 14.00 -7.69
C ILE A 81 -13.14 15.40 -7.16
N ASP A 82 -14.17 16.20 -7.02
CA ASP A 82 -14.10 17.48 -6.32
C ASP A 82 -13.82 17.18 -4.83
N ARG A 83 -12.66 17.64 -4.36
CA ARG A 83 -12.18 17.41 -2.98
C ARG A 83 -13.01 18.11 -1.91
N SER A 84 -13.97 18.96 -2.28
CA SER A 84 -14.82 19.70 -1.36
C SER A 84 -16.00 18.89 -0.77
N GLU A 85 -16.23 17.67 -1.25
CA GLU A 85 -17.35 16.82 -0.80
C GLU A 85 -16.96 15.62 0.08
N LEU A 86 -15.71 15.53 0.55
CA LEU A 86 -15.35 14.53 1.55
C LEU A 86 -15.79 15.03 2.92
N PRO A 87 -16.65 14.30 3.67
CA PRO A 87 -17.03 14.70 5.00
C PRO A 87 -15.81 14.66 5.94
N ASP A 88 -15.54 15.79 6.58
CA ASP A 88 -14.63 15.86 7.72
C ASP A 88 -15.21 15.03 8.86
N PHE A 89 -14.53 13.94 9.20
CA PHE A 89 -14.82 13.17 10.41
C PHE A 89 -14.14 13.84 11.60
N ASP A 90 -14.78 14.93 12.09
CA ASP A 90 -14.37 15.52 13.35
C ASP A 90 -15.25 14.95 14.48
N GLY A 91 -14.61 14.27 15.42
CA GLY A 91 -15.21 13.75 16.63
C GLY A 91 -15.53 14.89 17.60
N GLY A 92 -16.73 15.41 17.57
CA GLY A 92 -17.20 16.48 18.45
C GLY A 92 -18.50 16.12 19.17
N ALA A 93 -18.44 16.18 20.48
CA ALA A 93 -19.51 15.92 21.45
C ALA A 93 -20.75 16.77 21.25
N GLY A 94 -21.87 16.15 21.56
CA GLY A 94 -23.26 16.53 21.64
C GLY A 94 -23.69 17.99 21.74
N ARG A 95 -24.81 18.28 21.04
CA ARG A 95 -25.89 19.15 21.49
C ARG A 95 -27.19 18.77 20.79
N GLU A 96 -28.24 18.69 21.60
CA GLU A 96 -29.65 18.39 21.28
C GLU A 96 -30.32 19.40 20.34
N PRO A 97 -31.46 19.02 19.70
CA PRO A 97 -32.15 19.81 18.69
C PRO A 97 -33.28 20.68 19.27
N ALA A 98 -33.52 21.82 18.62
CA ALA A 98 -34.73 22.60 18.82
C ALA A 98 -35.61 22.54 17.55
N ALA A 99 -36.92 22.46 17.82
CA ALA A 99 -37.99 22.07 16.93
C ALA A 99 -38.61 23.21 16.09
N SER A 100 -39.38 22.75 15.07
CA SER A 100 -40.57 23.32 14.40
C SER A 100 -40.34 24.50 13.42
N GLU A 101 -41.02 24.56 12.28
CA GLU A 101 -42.44 24.56 11.91
C GLU A 101 -42.64 24.29 10.40
N VAL A 102 -43.51 23.47 10.06
CA VAL A 102 -44.73 23.33 9.24
C VAL A 102 -44.96 24.30 8.05
N ALA A 103 -45.18 23.66 6.91
CA ALA A 103 -45.75 23.88 5.58
C ALA A 103 -46.86 24.96 5.40
N PRO A 104 -47.54 25.12 4.22
CA PRO A 104 -47.69 24.29 3.03
C PRO A 104 -47.87 25.04 1.66
N GLY A 105 -47.90 24.25 0.56
CA GLY A 105 -48.92 24.37 -0.48
C GLY A 105 -48.55 24.89 -1.87
N GLY A 106 -48.97 24.16 -2.91
CA GLY A 106 -49.45 24.69 -4.19
C GLY A 106 -48.73 24.17 -5.45
N ASP A 107 -49.16 23.19 -5.95
CA ASP A 107 -49.80 22.64 -7.19
C ASP A 107 -49.56 23.37 -8.53
N GLU A 108 -49.48 22.54 -9.60
CA GLU A 108 -49.85 22.63 -10.98
C GLU A 108 -48.77 22.70 -12.10
N ARG A 109 -48.66 21.53 -12.71
CA ARG A 109 -48.79 21.19 -14.18
C ARG A 109 -48.33 22.17 -15.29
N ARG A 110 -47.46 21.74 -16.17
CA ARG A 110 -47.69 21.42 -17.59
C ARG A 110 -46.44 21.57 -18.45
N ALA A 111 -46.09 20.51 -19.18
CA ALA A 111 -45.29 20.55 -20.41
C ALA A 111 -46.23 20.81 -21.60
N PRO A 112 -45.82 20.91 -22.88
CA PRO A 112 -44.51 20.86 -23.53
C PRO A 112 -44.31 21.96 -24.63
N GLY A 113 -43.14 21.99 -25.30
CA GLY A 113 -43.03 22.70 -26.57
C GLY A 113 -41.61 22.94 -27.06
N SER A 114 -41.31 22.34 -28.15
CA SER A 114 -40.13 22.34 -29.00
C SER A 114 -39.77 23.69 -29.63
N ALA A 115 -38.51 23.82 -30.02
CA ALA A 115 -37.95 24.20 -31.31
C ALA A 115 -36.83 25.28 -31.25
N HIS A 116 -35.72 24.88 -31.80
CA HIS A 116 -34.82 25.55 -32.76
C HIS A 116 -34.39 27.01 -32.61
N ASP A 117 -33.11 27.17 -32.72
CA ASP A 117 -32.29 27.99 -33.60
C ASP A 117 -31.44 29.13 -32.98
N ASP A 118 -30.21 29.10 -33.45
CA ASP A 118 -29.29 30.19 -33.81
C ASP A 118 -28.40 30.90 -32.74
N VAL A 119 -27.11 30.68 -33.03
CA VAL A 119 -25.94 31.50 -32.64
C VAL A 119 -26.09 32.95 -33.14
N PRO A 120 -25.56 33.99 -32.46
CA PRO A 120 -24.27 34.48 -32.91
C PRO A 120 -23.27 34.97 -31.81
N THR A 121 -22.03 34.86 -32.18
CA THR A 121 -20.82 35.49 -31.69
C THR A 121 -20.90 37.00 -31.60
N VAL A 122 -20.49 37.64 -30.51
CA VAL A 122 -19.94 39.00 -30.48
C VAL A 122 -18.80 39.13 -29.50
N LEU A 123 -17.66 39.56 -30.01
CA LEU A 123 -16.48 40.11 -29.37
C LEU A 123 -16.75 41.49 -28.75
N ILE A 124 -15.84 41.92 -27.85
CA ILE A 124 -15.40 43.28 -27.44
C ILE A 124 -15.52 43.47 -25.93
N GLY A 125 -14.42 43.64 -25.20
CA GLY A 125 -13.65 44.81 -24.97
C GLY A 125 -13.35 44.93 -23.46
N ALA A 126 -12.11 45.06 -23.08
CA ALA A 126 -11.68 45.54 -21.77
C ALA A 126 -11.96 47.04 -21.61
N PRO A 127 -12.09 47.55 -20.41
CA PRO A 127 -11.11 48.54 -19.97
C PRO A 127 -10.69 48.45 -18.48
N THR A 128 -9.43 48.62 -18.27
CA THR A 128 -8.64 49.41 -17.27
C THR A 128 -9.36 50.11 -16.15
N GLY A 129 -8.80 49.97 -14.93
CA GLY A 129 -8.61 51.09 -14.04
C GLY A 129 -8.84 50.94 -12.55
N LEU A 130 -7.73 51.17 -11.79
CA LEU A 130 -7.61 51.75 -10.43
C LEU A 130 -7.87 50.83 -9.24
N ALA A 131 -6.84 50.43 -8.55
CA ALA A 131 -5.98 51.05 -7.48
C ALA A 131 -6.64 51.10 -6.10
N SER A 132 -6.02 50.49 -5.14
CA SER A 132 -5.39 50.97 -3.91
C SER A 132 -5.36 49.89 -2.83
N GLU A 133 -4.15 49.59 -2.40
CA GLU A 133 -3.55 49.74 -1.04
C GLU A 133 -4.08 48.77 0.00
N SER A 134 -3.27 48.03 0.75
CA SER A 134 -2.01 48.25 1.45
C SER A 134 -1.47 46.89 1.90
N ALA A 135 -0.28 46.50 1.69
CA ALA A 135 1.01 46.81 2.33
C ALA A 135 1.23 46.21 3.72
N ALA A 136 2.29 45.54 3.80
CA ALA A 136 3.38 45.34 4.74
C ALA A 136 3.63 43.83 4.90
N GLY A 137 4.74 43.26 4.55
CA GLY A 137 6.10 43.73 4.43
C GLY A 137 7.00 42.95 5.38
N TYR A 138 7.84 42.09 4.85
CA TYR A 138 9.16 41.82 5.39
C TYR A 138 10.02 41.21 4.27
N ALA A 139 10.89 42.03 3.75
CA ALA A 139 11.99 41.63 2.88
C ALA A 139 13.31 41.95 3.56
N ALA A 140 14.21 40.98 3.47
CA ALA A 140 15.64 41.01 3.22
C ALA A 140 16.51 42.19 3.72
N ALA A 141 17.66 41.83 4.27
CA ALA A 141 18.92 42.48 3.97
C ALA A 141 20.09 41.50 4.08
N ALA A 142 20.72 41.28 2.95
CA ALA A 142 22.11 40.84 2.83
C ALA A 142 23.00 42.08 2.71
N ALA A 143 24.20 42.06 3.32
CA ALA A 143 25.47 42.38 2.69
C ALA A 143 26.52 42.88 3.68
N ALA A 144 27.61 42.12 3.74
CA ALA A 144 29.02 42.50 3.64
C ALA A 144 29.64 43.56 4.57
N GLY A 145 30.80 43.20 5.15
CA GLY A 145 31.77 44.11 5.66
C GLY A 145 32.75 43.51 6.66
N ASP A 146 33.87 43.18 6.15
CA ASP A 146 35.15 42.77 6.72
C ASP A 146 35.66 43.69 7.84
N GLN A 147 36.29 43.19 8.92
CA GLN A 147 37.62 43.48 9.43
C GLN A 147 37.85 43.16 10.92
N LEU A 148 38.83 42.30 11.12
CA LEU A 148 39.89 42.25 12.14
C LEU A 148 39.61 42.51 13.65
N ALA A 149 40.09 41.52 14.39
CA ALA A 149 40.19 41.36 15.83
C ALA A 149 41.03 42.45 16.53
N PRO A 150 41.00 42.58 17.89
CA PRO A 150 41.79 41.67 18.70
C PRO A 150 41.14 41.18 20.02
N ALA A 151 41.77 40.18 20.55
CA ALA A 151 41.49 39.41 21.74
C ALA A 151 41.42 40.20 23.05
N THR A 152 40.46 39.84 23.93
CA THR A 152 40.68 39.73 25.39
C THR A 152 39.66 38.77 25.99
N ALA A 153 40.12 37.72 26.64
CA ALA A 153 39.41 36.93 27.63
C ALA A 153 39.66 37.55 29.03
N PRO A 154 39.07 37.07 30.15
CA PRO A 154 37.94 36.20 30.37
C PRO A 154 36.97 36.72 31.44
N GLY A 155 35.77 36.15 31.47
CA GLY A 155 34.83 36.41 32.56
C GLY A 155 33.55 35.61 32.37
N GLY A 156 33.66 34.27 32.38
CA GLY A 156 32.54 33.36 32.29
C GLY A 156 31.87 33.14 33.64
N GLY A 157 30.94 34.01 34.04
CA GLY A 157 30.07 33.75 35.18
C GLY A 157 28.98 32.75 34.82
N LEU A 158 28.64 31.90 35.80
CA LEU A 158 27.60 30.85 35.74
C LEU A 158 26.20 31.28 35.22
N SER A 159 25.99 32.61 35.13
CA SER A 159 24.74 33.22 34.62
C SER A 159 24.45 32.98 33.13
N GLY A 160 25.45 32.63 32.32
CA GLY A 160 25.27 32.27 30.89
C GLY A 160 24.69 30.88 30.64
N LEU A 161 24.89 29.94 31.57
CA LEU A 161 24.40 28.58 31.46
C LEU A 161 22.89 28.47 31.78
N PHE A 162 22.38 29.35 32.68
CA PHE A 162 20.93 29.35 33.06
C PHE A 162 20.01 29.73 31.89
N ARG A 163 20.48 30.54 30.95
CA ARG A 163 19.65 30.99 29.81
C ARG A 163 19.55 29.99 28.68
N ARG A 164 20.46 28.99 28.60
CA ARG A 164 20.46 28.02 27.49
C ARG A 164 19.61 26.77 27.73
N HIS A 165 19.40 26.38 28.98
CA HIS A 165 18.67 25.14 29.30
C HIS A 165 17.81 25.27 30.58
N PRO A 166 16.73 26.08 30.58
CA PRO A 166 15.96 26.36 31.80
C PRO A 166 15.28 25.12 32.39
N ARG A 167 14.86 24.16 31.55
CA ARG A 167 14.22 22.93 32.02
C ARG A 167 15.20 21.94 32.65
N ALA A 168 16.41 21.88 32.18
CA ALA A 168 17.45 21.01 32.76
C ALA A 168 17.86 21.48 34.16
N TRP A 169 17.91 22.79 34.39
CA TRP A 169 18.21 23.37 35.72
C TRP A 169 17.06 23.20 36.72
N LEU A 170 15.83 23.23 36.24
CA LEU A 170 14.65 22.97 37.09
C LEU A 170 14.63 21.50 37.56
N ALA A 171 14.97 20.56 36.68
CA ALA A 171 15.09 19.14 37.03
C ALA A 171 16.25 18.89 38.02
N ALA A 172 17.38 19.55 37.85
CA ALA A 172 18.52 19.45 38.77
C ALA A 172 18.20 20.04 40.15
N ALA A 173 17.49 21.16 40.21
CA ALA A 173 17.07 21.78 41.47
C ALA A 173 16.05 20.91 42.23
N LEU A 174 15.10 20.29 41.52
CA LEU A 174 14.15 19.36 42.14
C LEU A 174 14.82 18.08 42.64
N ALA A 175 15.78 17.53 41.92
CA ALA A 175 16.55 16.35 42.35
C ALA A 175 17.39 16.66 43.60
N THR A 176 18.00 17.85 43.68
CA THR A 176 18.78 18.31 44.85
C THR A 176 17.89 18.53 46.07
N ALA A 177 16.70 19.12 45.88
CA ALA A 177 15.73 19.31 46.94
C ALA A 177 15.21 17.96 47.52
N PHE A 178 14.99 16.98 46.64
CA PHE A 178 14.55 15.63 47.05
C PHE A 178 15.66 14.88 47.81
N ALA A 179 16.92 15.03 47.41
CA ALA A 179 18.07 14.43 48.10
C ALA A 179 18.31 15.06 49.50
N LEU A 180 18.11 16.39 49.63
CA LEU A 180 18.23 17.08 50.93
C LEU A 180 17.10 16.74 51.89
N LEU A 181 15.87 16.56 51.40
CA LEU A 181 14.73 16.11 52.20
C LEU A 181 14.90 14.65 52.64
N GLY A 182 15.45 13.77 51.78
CA GLY A 182 15.77 12.38 52.13
C GLY A 182 16.88 12.26 53.18
N ALA A 183 17.95 13.05 53.06
CA ALA A 183 19.06 13.07 54.02
C ALA A 183 18.63 13.68 55.37
N GLY A 184 17.75 14.69 55.37
CA GLY A 184 17.19 15.29 56.57
C GLY A 184 16.37 14.32 57.41
N SER A 185 15.59 13.44 56.80
CA SER A 185 14.79 12.42 57.48
C SER A 185 15.63 11.31 58.13
N VAL A 186 16.76 10.92 57.55
CA VAL A 186 17.65 9.93 58.12
C VAL A 186 18.42 10.49 59.35
N VAL A 187 18.86 11.76 59.28
CA VAL A 187 19.56 12.42 60.39
C VAL A 187 18.61 12.66 61.57
N ALA A 188 17.34 13.02 61.33
CA ALA A 188 16.32 13.17 62.39
C ALA A 188 15.99 11.83 63.04
N GLY A 189 15.93 10.72 62.26
CA GLY A 189 15.71 9.36 62.80
C GLY A 189 16.81 8.86 63.71
N VAL A 190 18.09 9.15 63.41
CA VAL A 190 19.26 8.77 64.22
C VAL A 190 19.36 9.62 65.49
N ALA A 191 18.99 10.91 65.45
CA ALA A 191 19.02 11.81 66.62
C ALA A 191 17.97 11.49 67.69
N VAL A 192 16.82 10.95 67.30
CA VAL A 192 15.75 10.52 68.24
C VAL A 192 16.05 9.16 68.88
N GLY A 193 16.86 8.29 68.22
CA GLY A 193 17.29 6.97 68.71
C GLY A 193 18.42 6.97 69.75
N ALA A 194 19.15 8.11 69.95
CA ALA A 194 20.34 8.20 70.78
C ALA A 194 20.16 8.81 72.18
N SER A 195 18.95 9.15 72.62
CA SER A 195 18.69 9.86 73.90
C SER A 195 17.81 9.05 74.86
N GLY A 196 18.16 7.79 75.11
CA GLY A 196 17.38 6.94 76.01
C GLY A 196 18.23 5.93 76.78
N SER A 197 19.22 6.45 77.58
CA SER A 197 19.81 5.62 78.62
C SER A 197 19.38 6.12 79.98
N THR A 198 18.39 5.49 80.62
CA THR A 198 18.10 5.66 82.04
C THR A 198 17.89 4.31 82.67
N GLN A 199 18.72 4.13 83.67
CA GLN A 199 18.84 3.24 84.79
C GLN A 199 17.66 2.26 85.01
N ALA A 200 18.06 0.98 85.19
CA ALA A 200 17.24 -0.15 85.56
C ALA A 200 16.66 -0.02 86.99
N ALA A 201 15.35 -0.18 87.11
CA ALA A 201 14.68 -0.56 88.38
C ALA A 201 14.27 -2.04 88.31
N PRO A 202 14.20 -2.77 89.44
CA PRO A 202 14.11 -4.24 89.49
C PRO A 202 12.75 -4.71 88.92
N GLU A 203 12.86 -5.79 88.20
CA GLU A 203 11.83 -6.51 87.46
C GLU A 203 10.76 -7.11 88.36
N PRO A 204 9.46 -6.90 88.16
CA PRO A 204 8.44 -7.77 88.76
C PRO A 204 8.28 -9.06 87.93
N PRO A 205 7.77 -10.14 88.51
CA PRO A 205 7.72 -11.45 87.88
C PRO A 205 6.84 -11.44 86.65
N PRO A 206 7.14 -12.33 85.65
CA PRO A 206 6.47 -12.29 84.34
C PRO A 206 4.98 -12.62 84.44
N VAL A 207 4.13 -11.68 84.01
CA VAL A 207 2.72 -11.94 83.74
C VAL A 207 2.68 -12.61 82.39
N VAL A 208 2.28 -13.86 82.30
CA VAL A 208 1.98 -14.58 81.11
C VAL A 208 0.72 -13.95 80.52
N VAL A 209 0.90 -13.02 79.53
CA VAL A 209 -0.18 -12.53 78.71
C VAL A 209 -0.39 -13.60 77.59
N PRO A 210 -1.60 -14.12 77.40
CA PRO A 210 -1.86 -14.99 76.24
C PRO A 210 -1.49 -14.28 75.00
N THR A 211 -0.57 -14.86 74.23
CA THR A 211 -0.26 -14.37 72.86
C THR A 211 -1.52 -14.55 72.05
N GLU A 212 -2.21 -13.40 71.75
CA GLU A 212 -3.26 -13.38 70.78
C GLU A 212 -2.63 -13.77 69.44
N THR A 213 -2.97 -14.95 68.95
CA THR A 213 -2.52 -15.41 67.64
C THR A 213 -3.20 -14.48 66.61
N GLU A 214 -2.44 -13.55 66.04
CA GLU A 214 -2.90 -12.79 64.88
C GLU A 214 -3.38 -13.79 63.81
N GLU A 215 -4.71 -13.84 63.59
CA GLU A 215 -5.25 -14.54 62.43
C GLU A 215 -4.60 -13.95 61.18
N PRO A 216 -4.09 -14.77 60.25
CA PRO A 216 -3.55 -14.26 59.00
C PRO A 216 -4.62 -13.40 58.31
N PRO A 217 -4.24 -12.25 57.71
CA PRO A 217 -5.19 -11.38 57.06
C PRO A 217 -5.97 -12.18 56.00
N ARG A 218 -7.30 -12.07 56.05
CA ARG A 218 -8.15 -12.72 55.04
C ARG A 218 -7.66 -12.35 53.66
N PRO A 219 -7.43 -13.35 52.78
CA PRO A 219 -7.10 -13.03 51.39
C PRO A 219 -8.17 -12.09 50.82
N LEU A 220 -7.74 -10.97 50.26
CA LEU A 220 -8.63 -10.09 49.51
C LEU A 220 -9.28 -10.91 48.39
N PRO A 221 -10.58 -10.82 48.20
CA PRO A 221 -11.21 -11.47 47.06
C PRO A 221 -10.50 -11.02 45.78
N ASP A 222 -10.27 -11.95 44.87
CA ASP A 222 -9.74 -11.64 43.55
C ASP A 222 -10.55 -10.49 42.96
N PRO A 223 -9.90 -9.52 42.27
CA PRO A 223 -10.62 -8.45 41.64
C PRO A 223 -11.70 -9.07 40.73
N LEU A 224 -12.95 -8.63 40.90
CA LEU A 224 -14.07 -9.06 40.06
C LEU A 224 -13.66 -8.84 38.61
N THR A 225 -13.41 -9.91 37.90
CA THR A 225 -13.27 -9.84 36.45
C THR A 225 -14.57 -9.27 35.90
N THR A 226 -14.49 -8.18 35.16
CA THR A 226 -15.65 -7.61 34.48
C THR A 226 -16.33 -8.74 33.69
N PRO A 227 -17.62 -9.02 33.90
CA PRO A 227 -18.28 -10.10 33.18
C PRO A 227 -18.13 -9.86 31.69
N SER A 228 -17.66 -10.88 30.96
CA SER A 228 -17.61 -10.83 29.49
C SER A 228 -18.98 -10.45 28.96
N ALA A 229 -19.07 -9.46 28.10
CA ALA A 229 -20.33 -9.06 27.47
C ALA A 229 -20.93 -10.30 26.75
N LEU A 230 -22.18 -10.63 27.06
CA LEU A 230 -22.87 -11.69 26.35
C LEU A 230 -23.13 -11.21 24.91
N ARG A 231 -22.41 -11.80 23.93
CA ARG A 231 -22.57 -11.52 22.50
C ARG A 231 -23.49 -12.54 21.88
N THR A 232 -24.51 -12.08 21.17
CA THR A 232 -25.58 -12.93 20.62
C THR A 232 -25.77 -12.78 19.11
N CYS A 233 -25.09 -11.83 18.46
CA CYS A 233 -25.21 -11.63 17.02
C CYS A 233 -24.27 -12.58 16.27
N SER A 234 -24.81 -13.63 15.66
CA SER A 234 -24.05 -14.63 14.89
C SER A 234 -24.05 -14.30 13.40
N ILE A 235 -22.87 -14.42 12.77
CA ILE A 235 -22.69 -14.35 11.31
C ILE A 235 -22.44 -15.72 10.69
N THR A 236 -22.70 -16.80 11.43
CA THR A 236 -22.49 -18.18 10.98
C THR A 236 -23.20 -18.49 9.66
N PRO A 237 -24.46 -18.08 9.41
CA PRO A 237 -25.09 -18.34 8.12
C PRO A 237 -24.33 -17.75 6.94
N GLN A 238 -23.74 -16.55 7.10
CA GLN A 238 -22.97 -15.88 6.06
C GLN A 238 -21.61 -16.56 5.84
N THR A 239 -21.03 -17.17 6.88
CA THR A 239 -19.73 -17.84 6.77
C THR A 239 -19.81 -19.28 6.24
N GLN A 240 -20.99 -19.85 6.16
CA GLN A 240 -21.21 -21.24 5.70
C GLN A 240 -21.64 -21.33 4.23
N THR A 241 -21.75 -20.20 3.53
CA THR A 241 -22.10 -20.22 2.10
C THR A 241 -20.96 -20.80 1.27
N ALA A 242 -21.32 -21.68 0.31
CA ALA A 242 -20.36 -22.23 -0.64
C ALA A 242 -19.63 -21.14 -1.45
N ALA A 243 -20.26 -19.97 -1.64
CA ALA A 243 -19.71 -18.84 -2.35
C ALA A 243 -18.50 -18.15 -1.65
N LEU A 244 -18.08 -18.63 -0.49
CA LEU A 244 -16.84 -18.22 0.19
C LEU A 244 -15.71 -19.26 0.09
N GLY A 245 -15.97 -20.44 -0.49
CA GLY A 245 -14.98 -21.52 -0.53
C GLY A 245 -14.46 -21.85 0.86
N ALA A 246 -13.12 -21.93 1.01
CA ALA A 246 -12.48 -22.03 2.31
C ALA A 246 -12.27 -20.62 2.90
N LEU A 247 -12.96 -20.30 4.00
CA LEU A 247 -12.89 -18.97 4.63
C LEU A 247 -11.84 -18.93 5.74
N TYR A 248 -11.00 -17.89 5.66
CA TYR A 248 -10.06 -17.46 6.71
C TYR A 248 -10.43 -16.03 7.11
N ALA A 249 -10.76 -15.81 8.38
CA ALA A 249 -11.38 -14.55 8.78
C ALA A 249 -10.97 -14.12 10.20
N SER A 250 -10.75 -12.83 10.37
CA SER A 250 -10.54 -12.17 11.65
C SER A 250 -11.40 -10.91 11.71
N VAL A 251 -12.10 -10.70 12.83
CA VAL A 251 -12.73 -9.42 13.17
C VAL A 251 -12.37 -9.11 14.60
N LEU A 252 -11.88 -7.89 14.84
CA LEU A 252 -11.56 -7.40 16.18
C LEU A 252 -12.17 -6.01 16.41
N ASP A 253 -12.45 -5.71 17.65
CA ASP A 253 -12.73 -4.34 18.08
C ASP A 253 -11.46 -3.52 17.90
N ALA A 254 -11.52 -2.49 17.05
CA ALA A 254 -10.34 -1.73 16.67
C ALA A 254 -9.76 -0.90 17.83
N ASN A 255 -10.59 -0.55 18.84
CA ASN A 255 -10.17 0.25 19.98
C ASN A 255 -9.58 -0.58 21.12
N THR A 256 -10.09 -1.79 21.34
CA THR A 256 -9.66 -2.66 22.45
C THR A 256 -8.69 -3.75 22.01
N GLY A 257 -8.68 -4.10 20.71
CA GLY A 257 -7.95 -5.24 20.16
C GLY A 257 -8.60 -6.60 20.48
N GLU A 258 -9.80 -6.61 21.11
CA GLU A 258 -10.52 -7.82 21.41
C GLU A 258 -10.99 -8.53 20.14
N VAL A 259 -10.66 -9.82 19.99
CA VAL A 259 -11.12 -10.63 18.86
C VAL A 259 -12.58 -11.01 19.05
N LEU A 260 -13.44 -10.54 18.15
CA LEU A 260 -14.88 -10.78 18.17
C LEU A 260 -15.28 -11.97 17.29
N PHE A 261 -14.54 -12.22 16.23
CA PHE A 261 -14.75 -13.34 15.35
C PHE A 261 -13.42 -13.88 14.81
N ASP A 262 -13.24 -15.19 14.89
CA ASP A 262 -12.08 -15.94 14.40
C ASP A 262 -12.54 -17.18 13.63
N ARG A 263 -12.08 -17.27 12.39
CA ARG A 263 -12.15 -18.51 11.61
C ARG A 263 -10.80 -18.72 10.92
N ASN A 264 -9.99 -19.62 11.48
CA ASN A 264 -8.63 -19.87 10.99
C ASN A 264 -7.79 -18.58 10.87
N ALA A 265 -8.04 -17.58 11.73
CA ALA A 265 -7.46 -16.25 11.61
C ALA A 265 -5.93 -16.25 11.74
N ALA A 266 -5.36 -17.23 12.46
CA ALA A 266 -3.92 -17.41 12.63
C ALA A 266 -3.27 -18.25 11.51
N ALA A 267 -4.06 -18.87 10.63
CA ALA A 267 -3.53 -19.65 9.52
C ALA A 267 -3.12 -18.71 8.37
N PRO A 268 -1.85 -18.79 7.90
CA PRO A 268 -1.39 -17.96 6.80
C PRO A 268 -1.98 -18.43 5.48
N GLU A 269 -2.64 -17.53 4.77
CA GLU A 269 -3.23 -17.83 3.47
C GLU A 269 -3.01 -16.65 2.50
N ARG A 270 -3.32 -16.87 1.20
CA ARG A 270 -3.09 -15.92 0.12
C ARG A 270 -3.98 -14.68 0.27
N PRO A 271 -3.38 -13.50 0.48
CA PRO A 271 -4.15 -12.28 0.71
C PRO A 271 -4.63 -11.63 -0.59
N ALA A 272 -4.16 -12.09 -1.76
CA ALA A 272 -4.29 -11.37 -3.01
C ALA A 272 -3.90 -9.89 -2.83
N SER A 273 -4.54 -8.94 -3.52
CA SER A 273 -4.20 -7.51 -3.41
C SER A 273 -4.44 -6.87 -2.02
N VAL A 274 -4.94 -7.59 -1.03
CA VAL A 274 -4.88 -7.15 0.38
C VAL A 274 -3.44 -7.05 0.86
N LEU A 275 -2.47 -7.76 0.22
CA LEU A 275 -1.04 -7.59 0.48
C LEU A 275 -0.59 -6.13 0.36
N LYS A 276 -1.22 -5.31 -0.48
CA LYS A 276 -0.91 -3.88 -0.63
C LYS A 276 -1.09 -3.07 0.67
N VAL A 277 -1.85 -3.58 1.63
CA VAL A 277 -1.92 -3.01 3.00
C VAL A 277 -0.56 -3.14 3.69
N LEU A 278 0.10 -4.28 3.52
CA LEU A 278 1.44 -4.53 4.07
C LEU A 278 2.50 -3.70 3.33
N THR A 279 2.39 -3.62 2.00
CA THR A 279 3.27 -2.79 1.15
C THR A 279 3.18 -1.32 1.53
N ALA A 280 1.95 -0.81 1.72
CA ALA A 280 1.71 0.55 2.19
C ALA A 280 2.36 0.80 3.56
N ALA A 281 2.15 -0.11 4.51
CA ALA A 281 2.72 0.01 5.84
C ALA A 281 4.26 -0.01 5.82
N ALA A 282 4.86 -0.93 5.05
CA ALA A 282 6.31 -1.02 4.90
C ALA A 282 6.91 0.24 4.26
N ALA A 283 6.30 0.75 3.19
CA ALA A 283 6.76 1.96 2.52
C ALA A 283 6.62 3.20 3.42
N LEU A 284 5.50 3.35 4.13
CA LEU A 284 5.27 4.48 5.05
C LEU A 284 6.22 4.47 6.26
N ASP A 285 6.60 3.29 6.76
CA ASP A 285 7.54 3.18 7.88
C ASP A 285 8.99 3.49 7.45
N VAL A 286 9.42 2.95 6.31
CA VAL A 286 10.83 3.00 5.87
C VAL A 286 11.15 4.26 5.07
N LEU A 287 10.29 4.65 4.16
CA LEU A 287 10.47 5.83 3.31
C LEU A 287 9.92 7.09 3.97
N GLY A 288 8.81 6.97 4.68
CA GLY A 288 8.03 8.09 5.19
C GLY A 288 7.03 8.64 4.17
N PRO A 289 5.98 9.36 4.63
CA PRO A 289 4.90 9.83 3.77
C PRO A 289 5.34 10.90 2.76
N ASP A 290 6.34 11.71 3.08
CA ASP A 290 6.78 12.85 2.28
C ASP A 290 7.88 12.51 1.28
N HIS A 291 8.43 11.29 1.34
CA HIS A 291 9.49 10.86 0.43
C HIS A 291 8.98 10.86 -1.02
N ARG A 292 9.86 11.24 -1.96
CA ARG A 292 9.59 11.26 -3.40
C ARG A 292 10.62 10.43 -4.13
N LEU A 293 10.18 9.71 -5.16
CA LEU A 293 11.05 8.97 -6.06
C LEU A 293 11.60 9.95 -7.11
N THR A 294 12.89 9.84 -7.43
CA THR A 294 13.56 10.83 -8.30
C THR A 294 14.06 10.16 -9.56
N THR A 295 13.63 10.67 -10.73
CA THR A 295 14.22 10.35 -12.03
C THR A 295 15.18 11.48 -12.41
N ARG A 296 16.38 11.14 -12.88
CA ARG A 296 17.45 12.11 -13.18
C ARG A 296 18.00 11.93 -14.58
N VAL A 297 18.55 13.01 -15.11
CA VAL A 297 19.50 12.94 -16.21
C VAL A 297 20.83 13.44 -15.70
N VAL A 298 21.87 12.65 -15.92
CA VAL A 298 23.22 12.98 -15.52
C VAL A 298 24.15 13.01 -16.73
N GLN A 299 25.31 13.70 -16.60
CA GLN A 299 26.36 13.69 -17.60
C GLN A 299 26.97 12.29 -17.72
N GLY A 300 27.14 11.79 -18.94
CA GLY A 300 27.88 10.55 -19.22
C GLY A 300 29.39 10.76 -19.24
N ASP A 301 30.11 9.75 -19.67
CA ASP A 301 31.60 9.78 -19.74
C ASP A 301 32.11 10.77 -20.80
N ASP A 302 31.36 10.96 -21.89
CA ASP A 302 31.68 11.91 -22.95
C ASP A 302 30.79 13.16 -22.85
N PRO A 303 31.27 14.34 -23.33
CA PRO A 303 30.51 15.59 -23.23
C PRO A 303 29.16 15.60 -23.92
N ASP A 304 28.97 14.78 -24.97
CA ASP A 304 27.76 14.58 -25.75
C ASP A 304 26.92 13.38 -25.28
N THR A 305 27.31 12.73 -24.20
CA THR A 305 26.59 11.59 -23.63
C THR A 305 25.80 12.03 -22.40
N ILE A 306 24.50 11.71 -22.39
CA ILE A 306 23.62 11.90 -21.23
C ILE A 306 23.04 10.57 -20.79
N VAL A 307 22.81 10.42 -19.49
CA VAL A 307 22.27 9.19 -18.90
C VAL A 307 20.95 9.47 -18.22
N LEU A 308 19.87 8.85 -18.69
CA LEU A 308 18.56 8.86 -18.02
C LEU A 308 18.54 7.77 -16.96
N VAL A 309 18.50 8.17 -15.68
CA VAL A 309 18.60 7.28 -14.52
C VAL A 309 17.23 7.10 -13.88
N GLY A 310 16.75 5.87 -13.87
CA GLY A 310 15.50 5.49 -13.23
C GLY A 310 15.63 5.39 -11.71
N GLY A 311 14.74 6.05 -10.99
CA GLY A 311 14.66 6.03 -9.53
C GLY A 311 13.54 5.16 -8.96
N GLY A 312 12.94 4.30 -9.77
CA GLY A 312 11.80 3.46 -9.37
C GLY A 312 10.46 4.18 -9.41
N ASP A 313 10.37 5.34 -10.06
CA ASP A 313 9.10 6.06 -10.27
C ASP A 313 8.42 5.56 -11.55
N ALA A 314 7.38 4.73 -11.41
CA ALA A 314 6.54 4.30 -12.53
C ALA A 314 5.52 5.37 -12.96
N THR A 315 5.39 6.47 -12.22
CA THR A 315 4.36 7.50 -12.51
C THR A 315 4.84 8.56 -13.49
N LEU A 316 6.17 8.67 -13.74
CA LEU A 316 6.74 9.60 -14.72
C LEU A 316 5.94 9.54 -16.04
N SER A 317 5.47 10.69 -16.52
CA SER A 317 4.50 10.71 -17.64
C SER A 317 5.07 11.33 -18.91
N ARG A 318 4.74 10.69 -20.04
CA ARG A 318 5.02 11.24 -21.39
C ARG A 318 4.05 12.32 -21.85
N LEU A 319 2.94 12.52 -21.12
CA LEU A 319 1.96 13.54 -21.47
C LEU A 319 2.51 14.94 -21.21
N GLY A 320 2.21 15.87 -22.09
CA GLY A 320 2.62 17.27 -21.97
C GLY A 320 2.01 17.97 -20.74
N SER A 321 2.58 19.13 -20.42
CA SER A 321 2.10 19.99 -19.33
C SER A 321 0.62 20.33 -19.51
N GLY A 322 -0.16 20.24 -18.42
CA GLY A 322 -1.61 20.46 -18.43
C GLY A 322 -2.45 19.24 -18.82
N SER A 323 -1.82 18.10 -19.17
CA SER A 323 -2.50 16.82 -19.40
C SER A 323 -2.21 15.84 -18.26
N GLU A 324 -3.25 15.23 -17.71
CA GLU A 324 -3.12 14.23 -16.65
C GLU A 324 -3.10 12.81 -17.22
N SER A 325 -2.19 12.01 -16.69
CA SER A 325 -2.20 10.56 -16.92
C SER A 325 -3.09 9.87 -15.91
N PHE A 326 -3.14 8.55 -15.96
CA PHE A 326 -3.75 7.73 -14.90
C PHE A 326 -3.17 8.02 -13.51
N TYR A 327 -1.99 8.64 -13.44
CA TYR A 327 -1.32 9.08 -12.22
C TYR A 327 -1.43 10.61 -12.07
N PRO A 328 -2.41 11.13 -11.30
CA PRO A 328 -2.62 12.57 -11.18
C PRO A 328 -1.41 13.29 -10.59
N GLY A 329 -1.03 14.42 -11.20
CA GLY A 329 0.12 15.22 -10.77
C GLY A 329 1.48 14.54 -10.97
N ALA A 330 1.57 13.56 -11.88
CA ALA A 330 2.81 12.88 -12.22
C ALA A 330 3.86 13.85 -12.82
N PRO A 331 5.15 13.66 -12.53
CA PRO A 331 6.22 14.42 -13.18
C PRO A 331 6.24 14.16 -14.68
N LYS A 332 6.73 15.11 -15.45
CA LYS A 332 6.66 15.06 -16.92
C LYS A 332 8.04 14.87 -17.56
N LEU A 333 8.11 13.99 -18.57
CA LEU A 333 9.31 13.83 -19.40
C LEU A 333 9.69 15.12 -20.13
N GLY A 334 8.69 15.92 -20.56
CA GLY A 334 8.94 17.21 -21.18
C GLY A 334 9.68 18.18 -20.26
N ASP A 335 9.29 18.25 -18.98
CA ASP A 335 9.97 19.11 -18.00
C ASP A 335 11.42 18.67 -17.76
N LEU A 336 11.67 17.34 -17.78
CA LEU A 336 13.02 16.80 -17.67
C LEU A 336 13.87 17.12 -18.90
N ALA A 337 13.31 17.00 -20.12
CA ALA A 337 13.97 17.34 -21.38
C ALA A 337 14.30 18.84 -21.48
N ALA A 338 13.38 19.70 -21.09
CA ALA A 338 13.61 21.15 -21.05
C ALA A 338 14.75 21.55 -20.10
N GLN A 339 14.84 20.91 -18.93
CA GLN A 339 15.96 21.11 -17.99
C GLN A 339 17.30 20.65 -18.60
N VAL A 340 17.32 19.51 -19.31
CA VAL A 340 18.51 19.04 -20.04
C VAL A 340 18.92 20.06 -21.08
N ARG A 341 18.01 20.52 -21.95
CA ARG A 341 18.33 21.54 -22.97
C ARG A 341 18.95 22.79 -22.35
N ALA A 342 18.40 23.25 -21.21
CA ALA A 342 18.89 24.44 -20.52
C ALA A 342 20.30 24.28 -19.93
N LYS A 343 20.80 23.04 -19.78
CA LYS A 343 22.13 22.72 -19.25
C LYS A 343 23.16 22.42 -20.33
N LEU A 344 22.70 21.92 -21.49
CA LEU A 344 23.58 21.71 -22.64
C LEU A 344 24.06 23.05 -23.20
N THR A 345 25.32 23.11 -23.61
CA THR A 345 25.85 24.29 -24.31
C THR A 345 25.24 24.39 -25.72
N ASP A 346 25.30 25.59 -26.32
CA ASP A 346 24.81 25.82 -27.68
C ASP A 346 25.56 25.00 -28.75
N GLU A 347 26.72 24.47 -28.42
CA GLU A 347 27.54 23.63 -29.28
C GLU A 347 27.09 22.17 -29.31
N VAL A 348 26.25 21.73 -28.33
CA VAL A 348 25.74 20.37 -28.21
C VAL A 348 24.26 20.36 -28.62
N ASP A 349 24.01 19.99 -29.87
CA ASP A 349 22.66 19.82 -30.42
C ASP A 349 22.31 18.35 -30.73
N GLU A 350 23.26 17.43 -30.47
CA GLU A 350 23.11 15.99 -30.67
C GLU A 350 23.79 15.21 -29.53
N VAL A 351 23.09 14.22 -28.98
CA VAL A 351 23.55 13.45 -27.81
C VAL A 351 23.41 11.96 -28.03
N THR A 352 24.28 11.19 -27.37
CA THR A 352 24.07 9.77 -27.10
C THR A 352 23.27 9.65 -25.81
N LEU A 353 22.13 8.94 -25.83
CA LEU A 353 21.29 8.68 -24.67
C LEU A 353 21.60 7.30 -24.09
N VAL A 354 22.00 7.24 -22.82
CA VAL A 354 22.14 5.99 -22.06
C VAL A 354 20.96 5.85 -21.11
N LEU A 355 20.39 4.65 -21.04
CA LEU A 355 19.28 4.31 -20.16
C LEU A 355 19.79 3.48 -18.99
N ASP A 356 19.68 4.01 -17.78
CA ASP A 356 20.12 3.35 -16.56
C ASP A 356 18.90 2.90 -15.74
N SER A 357 18.65 1.59 -15.74
CA SER A 357 17.65 0.92 -14.90
C SER A 357 18.27 0.05 -13.81
N THR A 358 19.53 0.29 -13.44
CA THR A 358 20.34 -0.57 -12.55
C THR A 358 20.13 -0.30 -11.06
N LEU A 359 19.13 0.48 -10.65
CA LEU A 359 18.79 0.65 -9.24
C LEU A 359 18.57 -0.71 -8.55
N TRP A 360 18.02 -1.68 -9.26
CA TRP A 360 18.01 -3.11 -8.93
C TRP A 360 18.39 -3.93 -10.16
N ASP A 361 18.48 -5.27 -10.01
CA ASP A 361 18.83 -6.16 -11.13
C ASP A 361 17.79 -6.05 -12.26
N PRO A 362 18.16 -5.61 -13.46
CA PRO A 362 17.23 -5.52 -14.59
C PRO A 362 16.64 -6.86 -15.04
N ASN A 363 17.32 -7.99 -14.73
CA ASN A 363 16.84 -9.33 -15.07
C ASN A 363 15.80 -9.86 -14.08
N ASP A 364 15.60 -9.20 -12.93
CA ASP A 364 14.60 -9.57 -11.92
C ASP A 364 13.33 -8.73 -12.10
N SER A 365 12.78 -8.69 -13.31
CA SER A 365 11.67 -7.82 -13.71
C SER A 365 10.29 -8.49 -13.64
N TRP A 366 10.23 -9.83 -13.57
CA TRP A 366 8.98 -10.62 -13.54
C TRP A 366 9.03 -11.71 -12.48
N GLU A 367 8.05 -11.77 -11.59
CA GLU A 367 7.94 -12.84 -10.60
C GLU A 367 7.47 -14.13 -11.31
N SER A 368 8.13 -15.24 -11.04
CA SER A 368 7.99 -16.49 -11.80
C SER A 368 6.60 -17.14 -11.72
N SER A 369 5.81 -16.82 -10.69
CA SER A 369 4.45 -17.33 -10.51
C SER A 369 3.37 -16.45 -11.17
N TRP A 370 3.73 -15.28 -11.72
CA TRP A 370 2.77 -14.44 -12.42
C TRP A 370 2.47 -14.99 -13.82
N ASP A 371 1.19 -15.01 -14.16
CA ASP A 371 0.79 -15.33 -15.53
C ASP A 371 1.19 -14.19 -16.48
N ARG A 372 1.83 -14.52 -17.59
CA ARG A 372 2.23 -13.54 -18.61
C ARG A 372 1.03 -12.81 -19.26
N SER A 373 -0.18 -13.37 -19.18
CA SER A 373 -1.38 -12.69 -19.63
C SER A 373 -1.69 -11.41 -18.87
N GLU A 374 -1.23 -11.27 -17.62
CA GLU A 374 -1.38 -10.05 -16.81
C GLU A 374 -0.78 -8.81 -17.52
N GLN A 375 0.27 -9.00 -18.30
CA GLN A 375 0.93 -7.97 -19.09
C GLN A 375 0.07 -7.54 -20.28
N THR A 376 -0.45 -8.51 -21.04
CA THR A 376 -1.28 -8.24 -22.23
C THR A 376 -2.69 -7.74 -21.88
N GLN A 377 -3.24 -8.22 -20.74
CA GLN A 377 -4.50 -7.74 -20.18
C GLN A 377 -4.35 -6.38 -19.50
N GLY A 378 -3.12 -5.95 -19.20
CA GLY A 378 -2.82 -4.60 -18.73
C GLY A 378 -2.87 -4.41 -17.23
N TYR A 379 -2.79 -5.48 -16.44
CA TYR A 379 -2.79 -5.43 -14.97
C TYR A 379 -1.39 -5.32 -14.38
N MET A 380 -0.36 -5.81 -15.09
CA MET A 380 1.03 -5.79 -14.62
C MET A 380 2.00 -5.48 -15.75
N SER A 381 3.10 -4.75 -15.45
CA SER A 381 4.24 -4.51 -16.34
C SER A 381 5.48 -5.25 -15.82
N GLU A 382 6.49 -5.39 -16.64
CA GLU A 382 7.84 -5.70 -16.16
C GLU A 382 8.23 -4.67 -15.08
N VAL A 383 8.86 -5.11 -13.99
CA VAL A 383 9.22 -4.25 -12.83
C VAL A 383 10.63 -3.70 -13.04
N THR A 384 10.75 -2.59 -13.75
CA THR A 384 12.03 -1.95 -14.08
C THR A 384 12.20 -0.63 -13.34
N ALA A 385 13.43 -0.26 -12.98
CA ALA A 385 13.70 0.97 -12.24
C ALA A 385 13.44 2.26 -13.05
N LEU A 386 13.47 2.14 -14.38
CA LEU A 386 13.15 3.20 -15.35
C LEU A 386 11.87 2.80 -16.10
N GLN A 387 10.81 3.57 -15.91
CA GLN A 387 9.51 3.31 -16.48
C GLN A 387 8.71 4.61 -16.66
N VAL A 388 7.81 4.67 -17.62
CA VAL A 388 6.99 5.85 -17.93
C VAL A 388 5.52 5.44 -18.02
N ASP A 389 4.63 6.19 -17.35
CA ASP A 389 3.18 5.93 -17.26
C ASP A 389 2.85 4.49 -16.81
N GLY A 390 3.71 3.86 -15.99
CA GLY A 390 3.61 2.44 -15.64
C GLY A 390 3.62 1.53 -16.86
N ASP A 391 4.29 1.93 -17.94
CA ASP A 391 4.40 1.23 -19.22
C ASP A 391 3.06 0.98 -19.94
N ARG A 392 2.05 1.85 -19.76
CA ARG A 392 0.74 1.76 -20.41
C ARG A 392 0.79 2.17 -21.88
N ASP A 393 0.11 1.43 -22.76
CA ASP A 393 -0.11 1.87 -24.15
C ASP A 393 -0.95 3.15 -24.18
N ASP A 394 -2.04 3.20 -23.40
CA ASP A 394 -2.81 4.41 -23.15
C ASP A 394 -2.48 4.93 -21.73
N PRO A 395 -1.80 6.07 -21.61
CA PRO A 395 -1.36 6.60 -20.31
C PRO A 395 -2.52 7.09 -19.43
N THR A 396 -3.72 7.25 -19.99
CA THR A 396 -4.89 7.76 -19.26
C THR A 396 -5.76 6.66 -18.67
N ARG A 397 -5.55 5.39 -19.07
CA ARG A 397 -6.38 4.26 -18.65
C ARG A 397 -5.71 3.43 -17.55
N GLY A 398 -6.50 3.05 -16.54
CA GLY A 398 -6.04 2.18 -15.46
C GLY A 398 -5.59 0.82 -15.96
N THR A 399 -6.44 0.17 -16.76
CA THR A 399 -6.13 -1.09 -17.45
C THR A 399 -5.75 -0.78 -18.89
N SER A 400 -4.53 -1.05 -19.25
CA SER A 400 -3.95 -0.81 -20.57
C SER A 400 -2.80 -1.78 -20.80
N ARG A 401 -2.71 -2.37 -21.98
CA ARG A 401 -1.64 -3.29 -22.35
C ARG A 401 -0.27 -2.70 -22.01
N ARG A 402 0.66 -3.56 -21.62
CA ARG A 402 2.07 -3.24 -21.32
C ARG A 402 2.98 -3.85 -22.36
N SER A 403 4.17 -3.27 -22.50
CA SER A 403 5.22 -3.81 -23.37
C SER A 403 6.03 -4.90 -22.66
N ASP A 404 6.87 -5.55 -23.43
CA ASP A 404 7.90 -6.48 -22.95
C ASP A 404 9.24 -5.77 -22.67
N ASP A 405 9.36 -4.45 -22.97
CA ASP A 405 10.56 -3.66 -22.72
C ASP A 405 10.20 -2.21 -22.30
N PRO A 406 9.82 -1.99 -21.03
CA PRO A 406 9.50 -0.66 -20.52
C PRO A 406 10.66 0.32 -20.59
N VAL A 407 11.92 -0.18 -20.48
CA VAL A 407 13.11 0.67 -20.49
C VAL A 407 13.37 1.22 -21.89
N ALA A 408 13.28 0.38 -22.92
CA ALA A 408 13.39 0.85 -24.30
C ALA A 408 12.30 1.86 -24.64
N ARG A 409 11.05 1.60 -24.23
CA ARG A 409 9.93 2.55 -24.43
C ARG A 409 10.14 3.88 -23.71
N ALA A 410 10.68 3.86 -22.48
CA ALA A 410 11.03 5.08 -21.77
C ALA A 410 12.08 5.90 -22.56
N GLY A 411 13.07 5.21 -23.14
CA GLY A 411 14.06 5.82 -24.02
C GLY A 411 13.46 6.46 -25.28
N GLU A 412 12.53 5.78 -25.94
CA GLU A 412 11.81 6.29 -27.11
C GLU A 412 11.01 7.57 -26.79
N TRP A 413 10.29 7.57 -25.67
CA TRP A 413 9.51 8.74 -25.24
C TRP A 413 10.39 9.89 -24.79
N PHE A 414 11.50 9.60 -24.10
CA PHE A 414 12.43 10.65 -23.71
C PHE A 414 13.18 11.23 -24.91
N THR A 415 13.56 10.40 -25.90
CA THR A 415 14.10 10.85 -27.18
C THR A 415 13.13 11.83 -27.86
N SER A 416 11.83 11.50 -27.90
CA SER A 416 10.81 12.37 -28.46
C SER A 416 10.69 13.70 -27.70
N ALA A 417 10.80 13.67 -26.35
CA ALA A 417 10.78 14.86 -25.52
C ALA A 417 12.00 15.75 -25.76
N LEU A 418 13.21 15.16 -25.85
CA LEU A 418 14.45 15.88 -26.18
C LEU A 418 14.38 16.54 -27.57
N GLN A 419 13.84 15.82 -28.57
CA GLN A 419 13.66 16.36 -29.93
C GLN A 419 12.70 17.55 -29.94
N ALA A 420 11.65 17.53 -29.12
CA ALA A 420 10.74 18.68 -28.97
C ALA A 420 11.44 19.91 -28.40
N GLU A 421 12.49 19.73 -27.60
CA GLU A 421 13.35 20.78 -27.04
C GLU A 421 14.55 21.12 -27.96
N GLY A 422 14.61 20.56 -29.17
CA GLY A 422 15.66 20.83 -30.17
C GLY A 422 16.97 20.05 -29.94
N VAL A 423 16.98 19.03 -29.10
CA VAL A 423 18.12 18.14 -28.89
C VAL A 423 17.93 16.86 -29.70
N ARG A 424 18.85 16.59 -30.64
CA ARG A 424 18.83 15.33 -31.40
C ARG A 424 19.46 14.20 -30.59
N VAL A 425 18.95 12.99 -30.76
CA VAL A 425 19.53 11.77 -30.17
C VAL A 425 20.07 10.92 -31.31
N ASP A 426 21.41 10.77 -31.36
CA ASP A 426 22.10 9.93 -32.34
C ASP A 426 21.90 8.44 -32.08
N SER A 427 22.07 8.05 -30.81
CA SER A 427 21.96 6.64 -30.42
C SER A 427 21.41 6.48 -29.01
N VAL A 428 20.72 5.35 -28.78
CA VAL A 428 20.21 4.95 -27.46
C VAL A 428 20.89 3.66 -27.03
N LYS A 429 21.43 3.60 -25.80
CA LYS A 429 22.16 2.47 -25.24
C LYS A 429 21.66 2.14 -23.84
N LEU A 430 21.78 0.89 -23.42
CA LEU A 430 21.64 0.50 -22.02
C LEU A 430 22.98 0.64 -21.31
N GLY A 431 22.97 1.13 -20.06
CA GLY A 431 24.20 1.27 -19.27
C GLY A 431 23.93 1.86 -17.90
N ALA A 432 24.94 1.85 -17.05
CA ALA A 432 24.88 2.50 -15.74
C ALA A 432 25.47 3.92 -15.81
N ALA A 433 24.92 4.81 -15.00
CA ALA A 433 25.45 6.16 -14.85
C ALA A 433 26.86 6.14 -14.21
N PRO A 434 27.79 7.02 -14.63
CA PRO A 434 29.08 7.17 -13.97
C PRO A 434 28.90 7.55 -12.48
N ALA A 435 29.77 7.02 -11.63
CA ALA A 435 29.74 7.36 -10.22
C ALA A 435 29.97 8.88 -10.02
N ASN A 436 29.12 9.53 -9.24
CA ASN A 436 29.19 10.98 -8.96
C ASN A 436 29.05 11.88 -10.20
N ALA A 437 28.40 11.40 -11.26
CA ALA A 437 28.11 12.20 -12.45
C ALA A 437 27.35 13.49 -12.10
N ALA A 438 27.64 14.56 -12.83
CA ALA A 438 26.93 15.83 -12.65
C ALA A 438 25.46 15.71 -13.04
N VAL A 439 24.57 16.16 -12.18
CA VAL A 439 23.14 16.17 -12.46
C VAL A 439 22.80 17.32 -13.42
N LEU A 440 22.26 16.98 -14.57
CA LEU A 440 21.79 17.92 -15.58
C LEU A 440 20.32 18.30 -15.35
N ALA A 441 19.49 17.31 -14.97
CA ALA A 441 18.06 17.51 -14.75
C ALA A 441 17.54 16.49 -13.74
N GLU A 442 16.46 16.87 -13.02
CA GLU A 442 15.73 15.92 -12.19
C GLU A 442 14.24 16.28 -12.08
N VAL A 443 13.41 15.25 -11.96
CA VAL A 443 11.99 15.38 -11.61
C VAL A 443 11.66 14.38 -10.51
N GLN A 444 10.62 14.68 -9.75
CA GLN A 444 10.23 13.88 -8.60
C GLN A 444 8.76 13.44 -8.68
N SER A 445 8.50 12.21 -8.27
CA SER A 445 7.14 11.69 -8.13
C SER A 445 6.30 12.53 -7.17
N GLN A 446 5.01 12.26 -7.12
CA GLN A 446 4.20 12.65 -5.98
C GLN A 446 4.76 12.01 -4.69
N PRO A 447 4.46 12.58 -3.48
CA PRO A 447 4.90 11.97 -2.22
C PRO A 447 4.41 10.52 -2.08
N VAL A 448 5.16 9.69 -1.37
CA VAL A 448 4.77 8.30 -1.05
C VAL A 448 3.35 8.23 -0.49
N ALA A 449 2.92 9.21 0.30
CA ALA A 449 1.54 9.29 0.78
C ALA A 449 0.51 9.32 -0.36
N THR A 450 0.77 10.05 -1.44
CA THR A 450 -0.11 10.11 -2.61
C THR A 450 -0.04 8.81 -3.41
N LEU A 451 1.15 8.25 -3.60
CA LEU A 451 1.34 6.97 -4.30
C LEU A 451 0.63 5.82 -3.56
N VAL A 452 0.74 5.77 -2.23
CA VAL A 452 0.05 4.79 -1.38
C VAL A 452 -1.47 4.91 -1.52
N ARG A 453 -2.02 6.14 -1.46
CA ARG A 453 -3.47 6.34 -1.67
C ARG A 453 -3.93 5.88 -3.04
N GLN A 454 -3.21 6.24 -4.10
CA GLN A 454 -3.52 5.80 -5.46
C GLN A 454 -3.46 4.27 -5.57
N MET A 455 -2.38 3.65 -5.08
CA MET A 455 -2.19 2.19 -5.05
C MET A 455 -3.36 1.46 -4.36
N LEU A 456 -3.81 1.97 -3.22
CA LEU A 456 -4.90 1.33 -2.46
C LEU A 456 -6.26 1.56 -3.11
N LEU A 457 -6.53 2.78 -3.57
CA LEU A 457 -7.82 3.21 -4.11
C LEU A 457 -8.19 2.41 -5.38
N VAL A 458 -7.26 2.30 -6.32
CA VAL A 458 -7.48 1.63 -7.61
C VAL A 458 -6.80 0.27 -7.72
N SER A 459 -6.16 -0.19 -6.64
CA SER A 459 -5.45 -1.48 -6.59
C SER A 459 -4.28 -1.59 -7.58
N ASP A 460 -3.52 -0.50 -7.82
CA ASP A 460 -2.43 -0.47 -8.79
C ASP A 460 -1.28 -1.42 -8.42
N ASN A 461 -1.02 -2.42 -9.28
CA ASN A 461 0.03 -3.41 -9.07
C ASN A 461 1.42 -2.79 -9.30
N THR A 462 1.56 -1.94 -10.32
CA THR A 462 2.85 -1.35 -10.69
C THR A 462 3.39 -0.45 -9.58
N ILE A 463 2.56 0.46 -9.00
CA ILE A 463 2.97 1.28 -7.85
C ILE A 463 3.35 0.38 -6.66
N ALA A 464 2.61 -0.72 -6.43
CA ALA A 464 2.90 -1.62 -5.31
C ALA A 464 4.29 -2.27 -5.43
N GLU A 465 4.64 -2.75 -6.62
CA GLU A 465 5.96 -3.34 -6.87
C GLU A 465 7.07 -2.30 -6.75
N MET A 466 6.88 -1.11 -7.31
CA MET A 466 7.89 -0.04 -7.22
C MET A 466 8.14 0.37 -5.77
N LEU A 467 7.07 0.58 -4.97
CA LEU A 467 7.21 0.91 -3.56
C LEU A 467 7.90 -0.21 -2.77
N ALA A 468 7.57 -1.47 -3.03
CA ALA A 468 8.23 -2.61 -2.40
C ALA A 468 9.73 -2.64 -2.71
N ARG A 469 10.11 -2.47 -3.98
CA ARG A 469 11.50 -2.46 -4.45
C ARG A 469 12.30 -1.28 -3.88
N VAL A 470 11.75 -0.07 -3.93
CA VAL A 470 12.41 1.13 -3.38
C VAL A 470 12.55 1.01 -1.85
N THR A 471 11.54 0.46 -1.16
CA THR A 471 11.62 0.17 0.28
C THR A 471 12.76 -0.80 0.59
N SER A 472 12.91 -1.86 -0.21
CA SER A 472 14.03 -2.81 -0.12
C SER A 472 15.39 -2.10 -0.28
N LYS A 473 15.54 -1.28 -1.31
CA LYS A 473 16.76 -0.49 -1.55
C LYS A 473 17.06 0.46 -0.39
N ARG A 474 16.05 1.10 0.17
CA ARG A 474 16.21 2.01 1.31
C ARG A 474 16.71 1.31 2.56
N LEU A 475 16.38 0.02 2.75
CA LEU A 475 16.90 -0.84 3.81
C LEU A 475 18.30 -1.40 3.51
N GLY A 476 18.92 -1.04 2.39
CA GLY A 476 20.23 -1.54 1.96
C GLY A 476 20.18 -2.96 1.39
N LEU A 477 18.99 -3.44 0.99
CA LEU A 477 18.80 -4.75 0.38
C LEU A 477 18.86 -4.65 -1.16
N ALA A 478 18.78 -5.80 -1.84
CA ALA A 478 19.00 -5.87 -3.29
C ALA A 478 17.94 -5.15 -4.13
N GLY A 479 16.71 -5.00 -3.64
CA GLY A 479 15.59 -4.48 -4.43
C GLY A 479 15.04 -5.49 -5.42
N THR A 480 15.26 -6.79 -5.21
CA THR A 480 14.79 -7.91 -6.04
C THR A 480 13.58 -8.59 -5.38
N PHE A 481 12.82 -9.41 -6.12
CA PHE A 481 11.74 -10.23 -5.54
C PHE A 481 12.25 -11.08 -4.38
N GLY A 482 13.44 -11.67 -4.50
CA GLY A 482 14.08 -12.47 -3.46
C GLY A 482 14.38 -11.69 -2.17
N SER A 483 14.52 -10.36 -2.23
CA SER A 483 14.80 -9.51 -1.07
C SER A 483 13.53 -9.04 -0.34
N LEU A 484 12.33 -9.24 -0.91
CA LEU A 484 11.08 -8.70 -0.35
C LEU A 484 10.68 -9.37 0.96
N GLN A 485 10.92 -10.67 1.12
CA GLN A 485 10.67 -11.35 2.39
C GLN A 485 11.38 -10.66 3.57
N GLU A 486 12.66 -10.35 3.40
CA GLU A 486 13.44 -9.66 4.42
C GLU A 486 13.01 -8.20 4.58
N THR A 487 12.72 -7.52 3.47
CA THR A 487 12.20 -6.14 3.46
C THR A 487 10.98 -6.01 4.35
N TYR A 488 9.97 -6.85 4.14
CA TYR A 488 8.73 -6.80 4.91
C TYR A 488 8.93 -7.24 6.35
N SER A 489 9.76 -8.26 6.60
CA SER A 489 10.07 -8.69 7.96
C SER A 489 10.70 -7.56 8.79
N ARG A 490 11.64 -6.79 8.20
CA ARG A 490 12.28 -5.65 8.88
C ARG A 490 11.31 -4.49 9.07
N ALA A 491 10.63 -4.05 8.02
CA ALA A 491 9.75 -2.89 8.07
C ALA A 491 8.54 -3.13 8.99
N LEU A 492 7.90 -4.29 8.88
CA LEU A 492 6.68 -4.57 9.62
C LEU A 492 6.90 -4.93 11.09
N SER A 493 8.12 -5.33 11.49
CA SER A 493 8.46 -5.58 12.90
C SER A 493 8.24 -4.36 13.80
N ASN A 494 8.35 -3.15 13.23
CA ASN A 494 8.16 -1.89 13.94
C ASN A 494 6.73 -1.66 14.44
N TYR A 495 5.74 -2.42 13.93
CA TYR A 495 4.36 -2.33 14.38
C TYR A 495 4.04 -3.23 15.58
N GLY A 496 5.01 -4.04 16.03
CA GLY A 496 4.86 -4.91 17.21
C GLY A 496 3.86 -6.06 17.03
N ILE A 497 3.49 -6.39 15.78
CA ILE A 497 2.64 -7.53 15.44
C ILE A 497 3.56 -8.65 14.92
N PRO A 498 3.49 -9.88 15.47
CA PRO A 498 4.30 -11.00 14.99
C PRO A 498 4.03 -11.33 13.53
N THR A 499 5.09 -11.39 12.70
CA THR A 499 5.01 -11.73 11.27
C THR A 499 5.11 -13.25 11.00
N THR A 500 4.88 -14.07 12.01
CA THR A 500 4.97 -15.54 11.92
C THR A 500 4.05 -16.08 10.82
N GLY A 501 4.59 -16.91 9.93
CA GLY A 501 3.85 -17.51 8.83
C GLY A 501 3.65 -16.59 7.62
N MET A 502 4.16 -15.34 7.66
CA MET A 502 4.14 -14.45 6.51
C MET A 502 5.15 -14.91 5.46
N THR A 503 4.70 -14.97 4.20
CA THR A 503 5.56 -15.18 3.02
C THR A 503 5.26 -14.09 2.02
N VAL A 504 6.28 -13.39 1.58
CA VAL A 504 6.17 -12.29 0.61
C VAL A 504 7.01 -12.62 -0.62
N ARG A 505 6.34 -12.75 -1.77
CA ARG A 505 6.95 -13.03 -3.07
C ARG A 505 7.00 -11.78 -3.93
N ASP A 506 6.00 -10.91 -3.81
CA ASP A 506 5.85 -9.67 -4.55
C ASP A 506 5.29 -8.55 -3.65
N GLY A 507 5.14 -7.35 -4.19
CA GLY A 507 4.58 -6.20 -3.48
C GLY A 507 3.08 -6.01 -3.70
N SER A 508 2.53 -6.60 -4.76
CA SER A 508 1.15 -6.36 -5.22
C SER A 508 0.14 -7.36 -4.68
N GLY A 509 0.59 -8.58 -4.33
CA GLY A 509 -0.27 -9.70 -3.97
C GLY A 509 -0.78 -10.49 -5.17
N LEU A 510 -0.16 -10.32 -6.34
CA LEU A 510 -0.52 -11.04 -7.57
C LEU A 510 -0.08 -12.51 -7.48
N SER A 511 1.08 -12.78 -6.89
CA SER A 511 1.57 -14.14 -6.67
C SER A 511 0.66 -14.91 -5.71
N GLU A 512 0.19 -16.07 -6.13
CA GLU A 512 -0.58 -16.99 -5.29
C GLU A 512 0.24 -17.63 -4.15
N HIS A 513 1.56 -17.43 -4.17
CA HIS A 513 2.48 -17.92 -3.14
C HIS A 513 2.70 -16.93 -1.99
N ASN A 514 2.12 -15.74 -2.05
CA ASN A 514 2.08 -14.85 -0.89
C ASN A 514 1.25 -15.45 0.24
N ARG A 515 1.68 -15.25 1.49
CA ARG A 515 0.95 -15.69 2.69
C ARG A 515 0.94 -14.59 3.74
N ALA A 516 -0.23 -14.32 4.29
CA ALA A 516 -0.40 -13.45 5.46
C ALA A 516 -1.57 -13.96 6.29
N THR A 517 -1.49 -13.85 7.61
CA THR A 517 -2.60 -14.26 8.47
C THR A 517 -3.67 -13.18 8.53
N PRO A 518 -4.98 -13.52 8.49
CA PRO A 518 -6.05 -12.54 8.68
C PRO A 518 -5.91 -11.73 9.98
N VAL A 519 -5.46 -12.36 11.06
CA VAL A 519 -5.27 -11.67 12.35
C VAL A 519 -4.19 -10.60 12.27
N TYR A 520 -3.08 -10.85 11.55
CA TYR A 520 -2.06 -9.83 11.34
C TYR A 520 -2.63 -8.60 10.63
N VAL A 521 -3.35 -8.83 9.53
CA VAL A 521 -3.90 -7.74 8.70
C VAL A 521 -4.96 -6.94 9.46
N SER A 522 -5.86 -7.59 10.20
CA SER A 522 -6.87 -6.88 11.01
C SER A 522 -6.24 -6.04 12.13
N GLN A 523 -5.21 -6.56 12.82
CA GLN A 523 -4.46 -5.79 13.82
C GLN A 523 -3.73 -4.59 13.21
N LEU A 524 -3.11 -4.75 12.03
CA LEU A 524 -2.45 -3.65 11.33
C LEU A 524 -3.45 -2.56 10.90
N LEU A 525 -4.64 -2.96 10.45
CA LEU A 525 -5.72 -2.04 10.07
C LEU A 525 -6.30 -1.28 11.28
N ALA A 526 -6.38 -1.91 12.46
CA ALA A 526 -6.72 -1.21 13.70
C ALA A 526 -5.70 -0.13 14.03
N LYS A 527 -4.39 -0.43 13.89
CA LYS A 527 -3.33 0.57 14.05
C LYS A 527 -3.42 1.69 13.01
N ALA A 528 -3.80 1.36 11.77
CA ALA A 528 -3.99 2.33 10.71
C ALA A 528 -5.16 3.29 11.00
N LEU A 529 -6.26 2.80 11.54
CA LEU A 529 -7.37 3.63 11.99
C LEU A 529 -6.92 4.67 13.03
N HIS A 530 -6.05 4.28 13.97
CA HIS A 530 -5.51 5.16 15.00
C HIS A 530 -4.32 6.01 14.53
N GLY A 531 -3.86 5.85 13.29
CA GLY A 531 -2.79 6.65 12.71
C GLY A 531 -1.41 6.38 13.30
N GLU A 532 -1.18 5.20 13.89
CA GLU A 532 0.13 4.84 14.42
C GLU A 532 1.20 4.90 13.32
N ARG A 533 2.35 5.54 13.61
CA ARG A 533 3.53 5.56 12.72
C ARG A 533 3.19 5.86 11.24
N ASN A 534 2.47 6.93 10.96
CA ASN A 534 2.06 7.36 9.62
C ASN A 534 1.00 6.46 8.92
N LEU A 535 0.49 5.42 9.58
CA LEU A 535 -0.51 4.52 8.99
C LEU A 535 -1.86 5.18 8.69
N ARG A 536 -2.10 6.40 9.17
CA ARG A 536 -3.30 7.16 8.80
C ARG A 536 -3.43 7.34 7.30
N VAL A 537 -2.32 7.51 6.58
CA VAL A 537 -2.27 7.60 5.12
C VAL A 537 -2.83 6.33 4.46
N LEU A 538 -2.52 5.16 5.03
CA LEU A 538 -3.06 3.88 4.57
C LEU A 538 -4.58 3.83 4.75
N TYR A 539 -5.08 4.16 5.94
CA TYR A 539 -6.52 4.16 6.23
C TYR A 539 -7.29 5.11 5.28
N ASP A 540 -6.79 6.33 5.12
CA ASP A 540 -7.39 7.35 4.25
C ASP A 540 -7.33 6.99 2.75
N GLY A 541 -6.47 6.06 2.36
CA GLY A 541 -6.34 5.54 1.00
C GLY A 541 -7.24 4.34 0.68
N LEU A 542 -7.96 3.79 1.66
CA LEU A 542 -8.83 2.64 1.42
C LEU A 542 -10.07 3.02 0.60
N PRO A 543 -10.48 2.19 -0.37
CA PRO A 543 -11.79 2.30 -1.02
C PRO A 543 -12.93 2.27 -0.02
N VAL A 544 -13.97 3.08 -0.27
CA VAL A 544 -15.16 3.16 0.59
C VAL A 544 -16.36 2.52 -0.10
N ALA A 545 -17.03 1.63 0.61
CA ALA A 545 -18.19 0.86 0.14
C ALA A 545 -19.27 1.73 -0.51
N GLY A 546 -19.56 1.46 -1.80
CA GLY A 546 -20.53 2.17 -2.60
C GLY A 546 -20.21 3.63 -2.91
N LYS A 547 -18.93 4.07 -2.71
CA LYS A 547 -18.52 5.47 -2.91
C LYS A 547 -17.24 5.62 -3.75
N THR A 548 -16.14 4.95 -3.41
CA THR A 548 -14.85 5.23 -4.04
C THR A 548 -14.10 3.97 -4.45
N GLY A 549 -13.19 4.12 -5.42
CA GLY A 549 -12.22 3.12 -5.84
C GLY A 549 -12.85 1.78 -6.22
N SER A 550 -12.17 0.69 -5.92
CA SER A 550 -12.63 -0.67 -6.26
C SER A 550 -13.92 -1.11 -5.54
N LEU A 551 -14.46 -0.30 -4.62
CA LEU A 551 -15.73 -0.54 -3.94
C LEU A 551 -16.86 0.40 -4.43
N ALA A 552 -16.63 1.29 -5.38
CA ALA A 552 -17.60 2.31 -5.80
C ALA A 552 -18.93 1.72 -6.28
N SER A 553 -18.90 0.63 -7.05
CA SER A 553 -20.08 -0.06 -7.60
C SER A 553 -20.58 -1.24 -6.76
N ARG A 554 -19.90 -1.56 -5.65
CA ARG A 554 -20.25 -2.67 -4.75
C ARG A 554 -21.25 -2.24 -3.66
N TYR A 555 -21.66 -3.17 -2.80
CA TYR A 555 -22.63 -2.95 -1.71
C TYR A 555 -24.00 -2.53 -2.24
N THR A 556 -24.56 -3.35 -3.12
CA THR A 556 -25.90 -3.18 -3.69
C THR A 556 -26.93 -4.10 -3.00
N GLY A 557 -28.21 -3.93 -3.28
CA GLY A 557 -29.29 -4.73 -2.69
C GLY A 557 -29.27 -4.67 -1.15
N ASP A 558 -29.32 -5.82 -0.49
CA ASP A 558 -29.34 -5.93 0.98
C ASP A 558 -28.06 -5.45 1.66
N ASN A 559 -26.95 -5.33 0.90
CA ASN A 559 -25.68 -4.81 1.40
C ASN A 559 -25.62 -3.29 1.36
N ALA A 560 -26.57 -2.62 0.70
CA ALA A 560 -26.60 -1.15 0.56
C ALA A 560 -26.63 -0.41 1.90
N VAL A 561 -27.10 -1.04 2.97
CA VAL A 561 -27.14 -0.48 4.32
C VAL A 561 -25.73 -0.16 4.86
N ALA A 562 -24.70 -0.84 4.37
CA ALA A 562 -23.30 -0.64 4.79
C ALA A 562 -22.51 0.32 3.88
N ARG A 563 -23.17 0.97 2.90
CA ARG A 563 -22.51 1.96 2.03
C ARG A 563 -21.98 3.13 2.85
N GLY A 564 -20.73 3.49 2.61
CA GLY A 564 -20.06 4.57 3.34
C GLY A 564 -19.58 4.20 4.74
N ALA A 565 -20.01 3.05 5.29
CA ALA A 565 -19.60 2.59 6.62
C ALA A 565 -18.39 1.66 6.61
N ILE A 566 -18.00 1.13 5.45
CA ILE A 566 -16.88 0.19 5.30
C ILE A 566 -15.82 0.83 4.42
N ALA A 567 -14.60 0.95 4.95
CA ALA A 567 -13.41 1.32 4.21
C ALA A 567 -12.50 0.09 4.11
N ALA A 568 -12.27 -0.45 2.90
CA ALA A 568 -11.59 -1.72 2.77
C ALA A 568 -10.82 -1.88 1.45
N LYS A 569 -9.68 -2.58 1.52
CA LYS A 569 -8.92 -3.06 0.36
C LYS A 569 -9.51 -4.36 -0.15
N THR A 570 -9.73 -4.43 -1.45
CA THR A 570 -10.18 -5.62 -2.17
C THR A 570 -8.98 -6.45 -2.66
N GLY A 571 -9.14 -7.75 -2.79
CA GLY A 571 -8.18 -8.62 -3.46
C GLY A 571 -8.88 -9.64 -4.36
N TRP A 572 -8.21 -9.97 -5.46
CA TRP A 572 -8.62 -10.99 -6.40
C TRP A 572 -7.40 -11.62 -7.09
N ILE A 573 -7.38 -12.91 -7.13
CA ILE A 573 -6.55 -13.79 -7.96
C ILE A 573 -7.42 -14.98 -8.38
N TRP A 574 -7.00 -15.75 -9.36
CA TRP A 574 -7.78 -16.91 -9.85
C TRP A 574 -8.17 -17.93 -8.78
N THR A 575 -7.39 -18.03 -7.71
CA THR A 575 -7.55 -19.01 -6.64
C THR A 575 -8.11 -18.40 -5.35
N GLY A 576 -8.67 -17.18 -5.39
CA GLY A 576 -9.28 -16.59 -4.20
C GLY A 576 -9.59 -15.11 -4.31
N ARG A 577 -10.48 -14.69 -3.41
CA ARG A 577 -10.87 -13.27 -3.22
C ARG A 577 -10.67 -12.87 -1.78
N SER A 578 -10.36 -11.59 -1.55
CA SER A 578 -10.16 -11.07 -0.21
C SER A 578 -10.77 -9.68 -0.03
N LEU A 579 -11.06 -9.35 1.22
CA LEU A 579 -11.53 -8.04 1.64
C LEU A 579 -11.03 -7.76 3.06
N ALA A 580 -10.32 -6.66 3.27
CA ALA A 580 -9.82 -6.30 4.59
C ALA A 580 -9.87 -4.80 4.82
N GLY A 581 -10.32 -4.37 5.99
CA GLY A 581 -10.54 -2.97 6.26
C GLY A 581 -11.10 -2.68 7.64
N VAL A 582 -11.80 -1.56 7.72
CA VAL A 582 -12.48 -1.08 8.93
C VAL A 582 -13.96 -0.92 8.65
N VAL A 583 -14.77 -1.33 9.60
CA VAL A 583 -16.23 -1.14 9.62
C VAL A 583 -16.58 -0.16 10.74
N ASN A 584 -17.26 0.94 10.41
CA ASN A 584 -17.98 1.75 11.37
C ASN A 584 -19.38 1.14 11.52
N ALA A 585 -19.55 0.26 12.51
CA ALA A 585 -20.75 -0.54 12.67
C ALA A 585 -22.00 0.27 12.98
N ALA A 586 -23.19 -0.34 12.81
CA ALA A 586 -24.48 0.33 13.03
C ALA A 586 -24.69 0.85 14.46
N ASP A 587 -24.02 0.26 15.43
CA ASP A 587 -24.02 0.65 16.84
C ASP A 587 -22.92 1.66 17.21
N GLY A 588 -22.14 2.14 16.21
CA GLY A 588 -21.04 3.08 16.41
C GLY A 588 -19.70 2.42 16.76
N THR A 589 -19.63 1.10 16.91
CA THR A 589 -18.37 0.38 17.18
C THR A 589 -17.49 0.37 15.93
N GLN A 590 -16.19 0.59 16.11
CA GLN A 590 -15.21 0.48 15.04
C GLN A 590 -14.55 -0.91 15.07
N LEU A 591 -14.71 -1.66 14.00
CA LEU A 591 -14.21 -3.02 13.86
C LEU A 591 -13.18 -3.10 12.74
N ALA A 592 -12.03 -3.71 13.00
CA ALA A 592 -11.07 -4.04 11.96
C ALA A 592 -11.24 -5.51 11.54
N PHE A 593 -11.17 -5.79 10.24
CA PHE A 593 -11.42 -7.12 9.72
C PHE A 593 -10.50 -7.50 8.57
N ALA A 594 -10.30 -8.80 8.38
CA ALA A 594 -9.67 -9.39 7.20
C ALA A 594 -10.36 -10.71 6.86
N PHE A 595 -10.82 -10.84 5.63
CA PHE A 595 -11.50 -12.02 5.08
C PHE A 595 -10.77 -12.49 3.83
N TYR A 596 -10.38 -13.77 3.80
CA TYR A 596 -9.84 -14.46 2.65
C TYR A 596 -10.74 -15.64 2.32
N ALA A 597 -11.35 -15.61 1.15
CA ALA A 597 -12.17 -16.64 0.57
C ALA A 597 -11.35 -17.36 -0.50
N VAL A 598 -10.96 -18.60 -0.22
CA VAL A 598 -10.04 -19.39 -1.05
C VAL A 598 -10.83 -20.46 -1.81
N GLY A 599 -10.65 -20.46 -3.10
CA GLY A 599 -11.33 -21.37 -4.03
C GLY A 599 -11.26 -20.80 -5.44
N ASP A 600 -11.68 -21.59 -6.41
CA ASP A 600 -11.68 -21.20 -7.81
C ASP A 600 -12.62 -20.01 -8.06
N ASP A 601 -12.32 -19.21 -9.06
CA ASP A 601 -13.00 -17.92 -9.32
C ASP A 601 -14.49 -18.06 -9.66
N ASP A 602 -14.92 -19.19 -10.18
CA ASP A 602 -16.32 -19.53 -10.43
C ASP A 602 -17.12 -19.87 -9.15
N VAL A 603 -16.44 -20.23 -8.07
CA VAL A 603 -17.05 -20.60 -6.77
C VAL A 603 -17.10 -19.40 -5.84
N VAL A 604 -16.00 -18.64 -5.72
CA VAL A 604 -15.87 -17.55 -4.74
C VAL A 604 -16.37 -16.23 -5.31
N THR A 605 -17.31 -15.58 -4.64
CA THR A 605 -17.92 -14.33 -5.13
C THR A 605 -17.58 -13.10 -4.28
N THR A 606 -17.45 -11.96 -4.93
CA THR A 606 -17.28 -10.67 -4.22
C THR A 606 -18.51 -10.31 -3.39
N THR A 607 -19.72 -10.66 -3.87
CA THR A 607 -20.97 -10.41 -3.16
C THR A 607 -21.05 -11.16 -1.83
N ALA A 608 -20.49 -12.37 -1.74
CA ALA A 608 -20.44 -13.12 -0.48
C ALA A 608 -19.58 -12.41 0.57
N LEU A 609 -18.43 -11.85 0.15
CA LEU A 609 -17.59 -11.03 1.03
C LEU A 609 -18.28 -9.73 1.47
N ASP A 610 -19.02 -9.06 0.56
CA ASP A 610 -19.80 -7.88 0.89
C ASP A 610 -20.90 -8.20 1.92
N THR A 611 -21.56 -9.34 1.73
CA THR A 611 -22.61 -9.82 2.65
C THR A 611 -22.04 -10.15 4.02
N LEU A 612 -20.85 -10.77 4.07
CA LEU A 612 -20.16 -11.07 5.33
C LEU A 612 -19.77 -9.77 6.06
N ALA A 613 -19.16 -8.81 5.36
CA ALA A 613 -18.81 -7.52 5.94
C ALA A 613 -20.05 -6.71 6.37
N THR A 614 -21.15 -6.79 5.63
CA THR A 614 -22.43 -6.17 6.01
C THR A 614 -23.03 -6.82 7.25
N ALA A 615 -22.88 -8.13 7.43
CA ALA A 615 -23.31 -8.81 8.65
C ALA A 615 -22.49 -8.33 9.87
N VAL A 616 -21.17 -8.15 9.72
CA VAL A 616 -20.31 -7.53 10.75
C VAL A 616 -20.77 -6.10 11.06
N TYR A 617 -21.09 -5.29 10.04
CA TYR A 617 -21.66 -3.94 10.22
C TYR A 617 -22.93 -3.96 11.07
N ARG A 618 -23.84 -4.93 10.84
CA ARG A 618 -25.10 -5.04 11.60
C ARG A 618 -24.90 -5.51 13.04
N CYS A 619 -23.92 -6.39 13.27
CA CYS A 619 -23.66 -6.97 14.59
C CYS A 619 -22.95 -6.00 15.53
N GLY A 620 -22.00 -5.21 15.05
CA GLY A 620 -21.22 -4.28 15.87
C GLY A 620 -20.51 -4.98 17.04
N ALA A 621 -20.53 -4.34 18.20
CA ALA A 621 -19.94 -4.87 19.45
C ALA A 621 -20.60 -6.18 19.92
N ASN A 622 -21.81 -6.49 19.45
CA ASN A 622 -22.53 -7.71 19.81
C ASN A 622 -22.14 -8.94 18.96
N LEU A 623 -21.17 -8.80 18.05
CA LEU A 623 -20.68 -9.89 17.21
C LEU A 623 -20.16 -11.03 18.08
N SER A 624 -20.65 -12.24 17.82
CA SER A 624 -20.32 -13.46 18.53
C SER A 624 -19.43 -14.38 17.66
N ASN A 625 -18.50 -15.07 18.28
CA ASN A 625 -17.64 -16.08 17.62
C ASN A 625 -18.32 -17.47 17.54
N GLN A 626 -19.64 -17.57 17.56
CA GLN A 626 -20.42 -18.82 17.52
C GLN A 626 -20.88 -19.16 16.11
#